data_e717ad73b9a1659eee06398af6862ac6
#
_entry.id   e717ad73b9a1659eee06398af6862ac6
#
_cell.length_a   1.000
_cell.length_b   1.000
_cell.length_c   1.000
_cell.angle_alpha   90.00
_cell.angle_beta   90.00
_cell.angle_gamma   90.00
#
_symmetry.space_group_name_H-M   'P 1'
#
loop_
_entity.id
_entity.type
_entity.pdbx_description
1 polymer ?
#
loop_
_entity_poly.entity_id
_entity_poly.type
_entity_poly.pdbx_seq_one_letter_code
_entity_poly.pdbx_strand_id
1 'polypeptide(L)'
;MAGSIPEDFIREIVDTTNIVSLVDGYLPLKKKGKDHWGICPFCDDGKNPSFSVSEQKQFYYCFKCRATGNVIGFLQSHQGFDFVESVEALASKAGLEVPYESSQA
;
A
#
# COMPACT_ATOMS: atom_id res chain seq x y z
N MET A 1 3.53 22.52 11.77
CA MET A 1 2.79 21.87 10.73
C MET A 1 3.71 21.32 9.67
N ALA A 2 3.52 20.09 9.33
CA ALA A 2 4.37 19.49 8.33
C ALA A 2 4.10 20.10 6.97
N GLY A 3 5.10 20.17 6.15
CA GLY A 3 4.91 20.65 4.79
C GLY A 3 4.20 19.60 3.94
N SER A 4 3.83 20.00 2.75
CA SER A 4 3.20 19.10 1.82
C SER A 4 4.25 18.21 1.17
N ILE A 5 3.83 17.02 0.78
CA ILE A 5 4.70 16.12 0.04
C ILE A 5 4.44 16.34 -1.44
N PRO A 6 5.48 16.57 -2.26
CA PRO A 6 5.27 16.79 -3.69
C PRO A 6 4.58 15.60 -4.34
N GLU A 7 3.64 15.89 -5.22
CA GLU A 7 2.90 14.85 -5.90
C GLU A 7 3.81 13.94 -6.72
N ASP A 8 4.85 14.52 -7.31
CA ASP A 8 5.80 13.72 -8.08
C ASP A 8 6.51 12.69 -7.22
N PHE A 9 6.83 13.06 -5.99
CA PHE A 9 7.46 12.12 -5.08
C PHE A 9 6.49 11.01 -4.67
N ILE A 10 5.24 11.38 -4.42
CA ILE A 10 4.22 10.39 -4.08
C ILE A 10 4.09 9.37 -5.20
N ARG A 11 4.03 9.85 -6.43
CA ARG A 11 3.93 8.96 -7.59
C ARG A 11 5.16 8.07 -7.71
N GLU A 12 6.32 8.64 -7.48
CA GLU A 12 7.56 7.87 -7.54
C GLU A 12 7.59 6.77 -6.47
N ILE A 13 7.15 7.08 -5.26
CA ILE A 13 7.11 6.11 -4.18
C ILE A 13 6.15 4.97 -4.52
N VAL A 14 4.99 5.30 -5.05
CA VAL A 14 4.00 4.29 -5.43
C VAL A 14 4.56 3.40 -6.55
N ASP A 15 5.22 4.01 -7.53
CA ASP A 15 5.78 3.25 -8.65
C ASP A 15 6.97 2.39 -8.23
N THR A 16 7.74 2.86 -7.26
CA THR A 16 8.92 2.15 -6.80
C THR A 16 8.57 1.00 -5.86
N THR A 17 7.49 1.15 -5.11
CA THR A 17 7.12 0.14 -4.13
C THR A 17 6.30 -0.96 -4.79
N ASN A 18 6.77 -2.21 -4.63
CA ASN A 18 6.04 -3.35 -5.14
C ASN A 18 4.96 -3.71 -4.13
N ILE A 19 3.69 -3.61 -4.53
CA ILE A 19 2.59 -3.84 -3.61
C ILE A 19 2.56 -5.28 -3.11
N VAL A 20 2.96 -6.24 -3.95
CA VAL A 20 2.97 -7.64 -3.53
C VAL A 20 3.96 -7.83 -2.38
N SER A 21 5.16 -7.26 -2.51
CA SER A 21 6.16 -7.36 -1.46
C SER A 21 5.71 -6.67 -0.18
N LEU A 22 5.06 -5.52 -0.33
CA LEU A 22 4.57 -4.79 0.83
C LEU A 22 3.51 -5.59 1.57
N VAL A 23 2.51 -6.05 0.86
CA VAL A 23 1.39 -6.77 1.47
C VAL A 23 1.87 -8.11 2.03
N ASP A 24 2.74 -8.80 1.32
CA ASP A 24 3.25 -10.09 1.77
C ASP A 24 3.99 -9.98 3.09
N GLY A 25 4.53 -8.81 3.39
CA GLY A 25 5.18 -8.58 4.67
C GLY A 25 4.22 -8.49 5.83
N TYR A 26 2.94 -8.25 5.56
CA TYR A 26 1.92 -8.16 6.61
C TYR A 26 0.99 -9.36 6.65
N LEU A 27 0.76 -9.98 5.50
CA LEU A 27 -0.06 -11.18 5.44
C LEU A 27 0.44 -12.06 4.32
N PRO A 28 0.37 -13.40 4.50
CA PRO A 28 0.90 -14.30 3.48
C PRO A 28 0.05 -14.29 2.23
N LEU A 29 0.72 -14.25 1.09
CA LEU A 29 0.06 -14.27 -0.21
C LEU A 29 0.53 -15.49 -0.97
N LYS A 30 -0.37 -16.05 -1.79
CA LYS A 30 -0.04 -17.15 -2.67
C LYS A 30 -0.30 -16.73 -4.11
N LYS A 31 0.66 -16.97 -4.97
CA LYS A 31 0.50 -16.62 -6.36
C LYS A 31 -0.41 -17.61 -7.06
N LYS A 32 -1.41 -17.11 -7.75
CA LYS A 32 -2.29 -17.91 -8.58
C LYS A 32 -2.49 -17.17 -9.90
N GLY A 33 -1.90 -17.70 -10.97
CA GLY A 33 -1.97 -17.02 -12.23
C GLY A 33 -1.22 -15.71 -12.20
N LYS A 34 -1.89 -14.63 -12.53
CA LYS A 34 -1.27 -13.30 -12.57
C LYS A 34 -1.34 -12.59 -11.24
N ASP A 35 -2.20 -13.03 -10.35
CA ASP A 35 -2.44 -12.32 -9.10
C ASP A 35 -1.96 -13.12 -7.91
N HIS A 36 -1.82 -12.41 -6.80
CA HIS A 36 -1.47 -13.01 -5.53
C HIS A 36 -2.69 -12.94 -4.63
N TRP A 37 -2.99 -14.04 -3.93
CA TRP A 37 -4.21 -14.16 -3.15
C TRP A 37 -3.91 -14.42 -1.69
N GLY A 38 -4.75 -13.88 -0.83
CA GLY A 38 -4.61 -14.08 0.59
C GLY A 38 -5.94 -13.87 1.30
N ILE A 39 -5.90 -13.99 2.62
CA ILE A 39 -7.09 -13.78 3.45
C ILE A 39 -7.17 -12.29 3.75
N CYS A 40 -8.32 -11.70 3.46
CA CYS A 40 -8.50 -10.26 3.62
C CYS A 40 -8.36 -9.83 5.08
N PRO A 41 -7.50 -8.87 5.36
CA PRO A 41 -7.35 -8.37 6.74
C PRO A 41 -8.39 -7.32 7.11
N PHE A 42 -9.20 -6.88 6.15
CA PHE A 42 -10.18 -5.81 6.37
C PHE A 42 -11.59 -6.34 6.62
N CYS A 43 -11.82 -7.59 6.31
CA CYS A 43 -13.11 -8.20 6.57
C CYS A 43 -12.87 -9.58 7.17
N ASP A 44 -13.87 -10.08 7.87
CA ASP A 44 -13.75 -11.38 8.50
C ASP A 44 -14.27 -12.43 7.53
N ASP A 45 -13.42 -12.81 6.59
CA ASP A 45 -13.80 -13.79 5.57
C ASP A 45 -13.35 -15.20 5.93
N GLY A 46 -12.88 -15.40 7.13
CA GLY A 46 -12.49 -16.72 7.59
C GLY A 46 -11.29 -17.23 6.82
N LYS A 47 -11.44 -18.37 6.17
CA LYS A 47 -10.32 -19.00 5.48
C LYS A 47 -10.33 -18.81 3.99
N ASN A 48 -11.28 -18.05 3.46
CA ASN A 48 -11.39 -17.88 2.02
C ASN A 48 -10.45 -16.81 1.53
N PRO A 49 -9.61 -17.12 0.54
CA PRO A 49 -8.67 -16.13 0.01
C PRO A 49 -9.37 -15.19 -0.97
N SER A 50 -10.13 -14.26 -0.44
CA SER A 50 -10.86 -13.29 -1.25
C SER A 50 -10.06 -12.02 -1.55
N PHE A 51 -8.90 -11.87 -0.94
CA PHE A 51 -8.10 -10.68 -1.08
C PHE A 51 -7.06 -10.91 -2.18
N SER A 52 -7.16 -10.13 -3.25
CA SER A 52 -6.22 -10.29 -4.36
C SER A 52 -5.33 -9.07 -4.48
N VAL A 53 -4.08 -9.29 -4.87
CA VAL A 53 -3.12 -8.23 -5.09
C VAL A 53 -2.60 -8.38 -6.50
N SER A 54 -2.76 -7.34 -7.30
CA SER A 54 -2.31 -7.36 -8.69
C SER A 54 -0.94 -6.71 -8.79
N GLU A 55 0.06 -7.49 -9.09
CA GLU A 55 1.41 -6.96 -9.25
C GLU A 55 1.49 -6.10 -10.50
N GLN A 56 0.76 -6.48 -11.53
CA GLN A 56 0.78 -5.74 -12.78
C GLN A 56 0.16 -4.35 -12.64
N LYS A 57 -0.93 -4.26 -11.90
CA LYS A 57 -1.64 -3.00 -11.72
C LYS A 57 -1.25 -2.29 -10.43
N GLN A 58 -0.51 -2.94 -9.55
CA GLN A 58 -0.05 -2.39 -8.29
C GLN A 58 -1.20 -1.89 -7.42
N PHE A 59 -2.23 -2.75 -7.29
CA PHE A 59 -3.33 -2.44 -6.38
C PHE A 59 -3.89 -3.75 -5.82
N TYR A 60 -4.67 -3.63 -4.74
CA TYR A 60 -5.32 -4.78 -4.12
C TYR A 60 -6.82 -4.64 -4.23
N TYR A 61 -7.51 -5.76 -4.13
CA TYR A 61 -8.95 -5.77 -4.17
C TYR A 61 -9.47 -6.98 -3.40
N CYS A 62 -10.43 -6.77 -2.51
CA CYS A 62 -11.09 -7.87 -1.81
C CYS A 62 -12.45 -8.09 -2.45
N PHE A 63 -12.68 -9.32 -2.92
CA PHE A 63 -13.92 -9.63 -3.60
C PHE A 63 -15.10 -9.79 -2.65
N LYS A 64 -14.85 -9.81 -1.36
CA LYS A 64 -15.92 -9.92 -0.39
C LYS A 64 -16.32 -8.56 0.17
N CYS A 65 -15.39 -7.81 0.71
CA CYS A 65 -15.71 -6.51 1.31
C CYS A 65 -15.48 -5.35 0.35
N ARG A 66 -14.91 -5.63 -0.81
CA ARG A 66 -14.66 -4.65 -1.87
C ARG A 66 -13.66 -3.58 -1.47
N ALA A 67 -12.82 -3.85 -0.48
CA ALA A 67 -11.73 -2.94 -0.15
C ALA A 67 -10.75 -2.93 -1.31
N THR A 68 -10.29 -1.75 -1.69
CA THR A 68 -9.35 -1.63 -2.79
C THR A 68 -8.46 -0.42 -2.58
N GLY A 69 -7.29 -0.43 -3.19
CA GLY A 69 -6.38 0.69 -3.09
C GLY A 69 -4.97 0.30 -3.54
N ASN A 70 -4.08 1.27 -3.46
CA ASN A 70 -2.67 1.04 -3.79
C ASN A 70 -1.88 0.86 -2.50
N VAL A 71 -0.54 0.92 -2.60
CA VAL A 71 0.31 0.72 -1.41
C VAL A 71 -0.01 1.72 -0.30
N ILE A 72 -0.31 2.97 -0.66
CA ILE A 72 -0.66 3.97 0.34
C ILE A 72 -1.99 3.63 0.99
N GLY A 73 -2.99 3.27 0.18
CA GLY A 73 -4.30 2.89 0.69
C GLY A 73 -4.22 1.68 1.61
N PHE A 74 -3.35 0.72 1.28
CA PHE A 74 -3.20 -0.45 2.11
C PHE A 74 -2.67 -0.07 3.50
N LEU A 75 -1.65 0.79 3.55
CA LEU A 75 -1.11 1.20 4.83
C LEU A 75 -2.11 2.02 5.64
N GLN A 76 -2.88 2.86 4.97
CA GLN A 76 -3.91 3.64 5.66
C GLN A 76 -4.97 2.74 6.27
N SER A 77 -5.42 1.74 5.52
CA SER A 77 -6.49 0.86 5.99
C SER A 77 -6.00 -0.21 6.94
N HIS A 78 -4.83 -0.77 6.69
CA HIS A 78 -4.33 -1.88 7.49
C HIS A 78 -3.60 -1.42 8.74
N GLN A 79 -2.76 -0.40 8.61
CA GLN A 79 -1.96 0.07 9.74
C GLN A 79 -2.55 1.28 10.44
N GLY A 80 -3.61 1.87 9.87
CA GLY A 80 -4.21 3.05 10.47
C GLY A 80 -3.36 4.30 10.32
N PHE A 81 -2.42 4.28 9.37
CA PHE A 81 -1.58 5.46 9.13
C PHE A 81 -2.37 6.54 8.42
N ASP A 82 -1.99 7.80 8.62
CA ASP A 82 -2.54 8.84 7.77
C ASP A 82 -1.73 8.86 6.46
N PHE A 83 -2.08 9.78 5.57
CA PHE A 83 -1.44 9.83 4.26
C PHE A 83 0.07 10.06 4.38
N VAL A 84 0.45 11.04 5.18
CA VAL A 84 1.85 11.38 5.35
C VAL A 84 2.62 10.23 5.98
N GLU A 85 2.07 9.60 7.00
CA GLU A 85 2.71 8.46 7.63
C GLU A 85 2.92 7.32 6.66
N SER A 86 1.94 7.09 5.80
CA SER A 86 2.04 6.03 4.80
C SER A 86 3.19 6.29 3.83
N VAL A 87 3.29 7.52 3.34
CA VAL A 87 4.36 7.88 2.42
C VAL A 87 5.72 7.78 3.12
N GLU A 88 5.80 8.23 4.35
CA GLU A 88 7.04 8.15 5.09
C GLU A 88 7.49 6.70 5.30
N ALA A 89 6.55 5.82 5.61
CA ALA A 89 6.86 4.41 5.78
C ALA A 89 7.38 3.79 4.49
N LEU A 90 6.75 4.12 3.37
CA LEU A 90 7.18 3.61 2.08
C LEU A 90 8.55 4.16 1.71
N ALA A 91 8.78 5.44 1.95
CA ALA A 91 10.08 6.06 1.67
C ALA A 91 11.18 5.40 2.48
N SER A 92 10.90 5.11 3.74
CA SER A 92 11.86 4.45 4.61
C SER A 92 12.23 3.07 4.07
N LYS A 93 11.24 2.32 3.60
CA LYS A 93 11.49 1.00 3.04
C LYS A 93 12.30 1.07 1.75
N ALA A 94 12.12 2.14 0.99
CA ALA A 94 12.83 2.33 -0.26
C ALA A 94 14.18 2.99 -0.07
N GLY A 95 14.50 3.42 1.13
CA GLY A 95 15.74 4.11 1.39
C GLY A 95 15.75 5.54 0.88
N LEU A 96 14.59 6.15 0.76
CA LEU A 96 14.46 7.50 0.25
C LEU A 96 14.05 8.46 1.36
N GLU A 97 14.40 9.73 1.16
CA GLU A 97 14.03 10.78 2.10
C GLU A 97 12.85 11.54 1.55
N VAL A 98 11.86 11.80 2.41
CA VAL A 98 10.68 12.53 1.97
C VAL A 98 11.01 14.01 1.80
N PRO A 99 10.89 14.54 0.57
CA PRO A 99 11.19 15.95 0.33
C PRO A 99 9.98 16.82 0.63
N TYR A 100 9.79 17.16 1.89
CA TYR A 100 8.66 18.02 2.24
C TYR A 100 8.81 19.39 1.57
N GLU A 101 7.73 19.84 0.98
CA GLU A 101 7.71 21.18 0.42
C GLU A 101 7.59 22.16 1.58
N SER A 102 8.62 22.93 1.77
CA SER A 102 8.60 23.87 2.87
C SER A 102 7.83 25.09 2.44
N SER A 103 6.77 25.39 3.14
CA SER A 103 6.04 26.58 2.85
C SER A 103 6.67 27.76 3.54
N GLN A 104 7.60 27.52 4.45
CA GLN A 104 8.21 28.57 5.08
C GLN A 104 9.24 29.09 4.24
N ALA A 105 9.33 30.11 4.19
CA ALA A 105 10.36 30.64 3.40
C ALA A 105 11.54 30.91 4.23
#